data_9493be50adf07851afe0e557eaecbeef
#
_entry.id   9493be50adf07851afe0e557eaecbeef
#
_cell.length_a   1.000
_cell.length_b   1.000
_cell.length_c   1.000
_cell.angle_alpha   90.00
_cell.angle_beta   90.00
_cell.angle_gamma   90.00
#
_symmetry.space_group_name_H-M   'P 1'
#
loop_
_entity.id
_entity.type
_entity.pdbx_description
1 polymer ?
#
loop_
_entity_poly.entity_id
_entity_poly.type
_entity_poly.pdbx_seq_one_letter_code
_entity_poly.pdbx_strand_id
1 'polypeptide(L)'
;MKFQSEKWNQSYFNFTGIIIFISLMISLNGCSSMTLGTNFPVDQVSSIEIGVTTRAEIRERFGAPWRTGIEDGMSTWTFGYYSYDFSGKGLGRDLMIKFNQAGIVRSYSFNTTETGETPKPDSGN
;
A
#
# COMPACT_ATOMS: atom_id res chain seq x y z
N MET A 1 66.66 7.15 19.09
CA MET A 1 65.36 6.92 19.73
C MET A 1 64.21 7.65 19.02
N LYS A 2 64.07 7.54 17.70
CA LYS A 2 62.99 8.20 16.96
C LYS A 2 62.28 7.26 15.93
N PHE A 3 62.39 5.95 16.08
CA PHE A 3 61.88 5.01 15.08
C PHE A 3 60.67 4.14 15.52
N GLN A 4 60.10 4.42 16.69
CA GLN A 4 58.99 3.59 17.21
C GLN A 4 57.59 4.26 17.10
N SER A 5 57.51 5.53 16.77
CA SER A 5 56.21 6.24 16.80
C SER A 5 55.43 6.22 15.48
N GLU A 6 56.08 5.90 14.37
CA GLU A 6 55.39 5.93 13.04
C GLU A 6 54.61 4.66 12.72
N LYS A 7 54.97 3.50 13.25
CA LYS A 7 54.27 2.24 12.97
C LYS A 7 52.88 2.15 13.62
N TRP A 8 52.68 2.85 14.73
CA TRP A 8 51.40 2.83 15.44
C TRP A 8 50.33 3.67 14.73
N ASN A 9 50.75 4.75 14.08
CA ASN A 9 49.84 5.67 13.43
C ASN A 9 49.21 5.08 12.15
N GLN A 10 49.95 4.23 11.43
CA GLN A 10 49.48 3.62 10.18
C GLN A 10 48.45 2.50 10.42
N SER A 11 48.54 1.79 11.54
CA SER A 11 47.58 0.75 11.91
C SER A 11 46.22 1.34 12.30
N TYR A 12 46.20 2.42 13.07
CA TYR A 12 44.97 3.13 13.45
C TYR A 12 44.29 3.79 12.23
N PHE A 13 45.07 4.31 11.29
CA PHE A 13 44.54 4.94 10.08
C PHE A 13 43.83 3.92 9.19
N ASN A 14 44.33 2.71 9.06
CA ASN A 14 43.70 1.62 8.32
C ASN A 14 42.43 1.11 9.04
N PHE A 15 42.44 0.96 10.36
CA PHE A 15 41.27 0.54 11.15
C PHE A 15 40.14 1.56 11.07
N THR A 16 40.44 2.84 11.18
CA THR A 16 39.46 3.93 11.08
C THR A 16 38.86 4.00 9.68
N GLY A 17 39.65 3.81 8.63
CA GLY A 17 39.20 3.75 7.24
C GLY A 17 38.25 2.57 6.97
N ILE A 18 38.55 1.40 7.52
CA ILE A 18 37.70 0.21 7.41
C ILE A 18 36.37 0.40 8.13
N ILE A 19 36.37 0.98 9.31
CA ILE A 19 35.13 1.24 10.09
C ILE A 19 34.23 2.25 9.35
N ILE A 20 34.80 3.31 8.79
CA ILE A 20 34.06 4.30 7.99
C ILE A 20 33.49 3.66 6.73
N PHE A 21 34.24 2.79 6.05
CA PHE A 21 33.79 2.09 4.85
C PHE A 21 32.66 1.10 5.14
N ILE A 22 32.74 0.35 6.26
CA ILE A 22 31.69 -0.57 6.70
C ILE A 22 30.44 0.22 7.14
N SER A 23 30.60 1.34 7.83
CA SER A 23 29.48 2.21 8.21
C SER A 23 28.76 2.80 6.99
N LEU A 24 29.50 3.19 5.95
CA LEU A 24 28.95 3.69 4.68
C LEU A 24 28.21 2.60 3.90
N MET A 25 28.69 1.35 3.93
CA MET A 25 28.03 0.20 3.29
C MET A 25 26.70 -0.18 3.94
N ILE A 26 26.57 0.00 5.26
CA ILE A 26 25.33 -0.31 6.01
C ILE A 26 24.23 0.73 5.72
N SER A 27 24.60 1.95 5.35
CA SER A 27 23.66 3.03 5.06
C SER A 27 22.95 2.92 3.70
N LEU A 28 23.37 1.99 2.83
CA LEU A 28 22.83 1.83 1.46
C LEU A 28 21.68 0.80 1.35
N ASN A 29 21.22 0.22 2.45
CA ASN A 29 20.11 -0.75 2.43
C ASN A 29 18.71 -0.10 2.50
N GLY A 30 18.54 1.07 1.93
CA GLY A 30 17.26 1.76 1.83
C GLY A 30 16.45 1.37 0.59
N CYS A 31 16.13 0.08 0.39
CA CYS A 31 15.06 -0.29 -0.55
C CYS A 31 13.71 0.04 0.09
N SER A 32 13.23 1.25 -0.10
CA SER A 32 11.93 1.70 0.36
C SER A 32 10.94 1.65 -0.80
N SER A 33 10.02 0.68 -0.80
CA SER A 33 8.83 0.73 -1.64
C SER A 33 7.88 1.79 -1.06
N MET A 34 7.32 2.63 -1.92
CA MET A 34 6.33 3.63 -1.52
C MET A 34 4.94 3.04 -1.66
N THR A 35 4.19 3.02 -0.54
CA THR A 35 2.78 2.59 -0.53
C THR A 35 1.88 3.73 -0.10
N LEU A 36 0.71 3.85 -0.73
CA LEU A 36 -0.32 4.82 -0.42
C LEU A 36 -1.66 4.12 -0.25
N GLY A 37 -2.42 4.50 0.78
CA GLY A 37 -3.69 3.89 1.11
C GLY A 37 -3.55 2.65 1.99
N THR A 38 -4.64 1.87 2.07
CA THR A 38 -4.71 0.66 2.91
C THR A 38 -5.07 -0.53 2.03
N ASN A 39 -4.30 -1.60 2.13
CA ASN A 39 -4.63 -2.84 1.44
C ASN A 39 -5.94 -3.41 1.99
N PHE A 40 -6.78 -3.91 1.10
CA PHE A 40 -8.07 -4.50 1.43
C PHE A 40 -8.25 -5.86 0.72
N PRO A 41 -9.12 -6.76 1.26
CA PRO A 41 -9.30 -8.11 0.71
C PRO A 41 -10.09 -8.06 -0.62
N VAL A 42 -9.37 -8.20 -1.75
CA VAL A 42 -9.95 -8.14 -3.10
C VAL A 42 -10.88 -9.33 -3.38
N ASP A 43 -10.58 -10.48 -2.82
CA ASP A 43 -11.40 -11.70 -2.92
C ASP A 43 -12.83 -11.50 -2.36
N GLN A 44 -12.99 -10.59 -1.41
CA GLN A 44 -14.29 -10.27 -0.81
C GLN A 44 -15.11 -9.24 -1.61
N VAL A 45 -14.53 -8.61 -2.63
CA VAL A 45 -15.27 -7.63 -3.46
C VAL A 45 -16.45 -8.28 -4.16
N SER A 46 -16.29 -9.51 -4.66
CA SER A 46 -17.36 -10.27 -5.31
C SER A 46 -18.51 -10.67 -4.38
N SER A 47 -18.31 -10.61 -3.06
CA SER A 47 -19.34 -10.90 -2.06
C SER A 47 -20.21 -9.68 -1.70
N ILE A 48 -20.00 -8.55 -2.34
CA ILE A 48 -20.82 -7.35 -2.15
C ILE A 48 -22.13 -7.50 -2.93
N GLU A 49 -23.24 -7.58 -2.21
CA GLU A 49 -24.58 -7.69 -2.80
C GLU A 49 -25.27 -6.33 -2.83
N ILE A 50 -25.57 -5.84 -4.05
CA ILE A 50 -26.30 -4.57 -4.25
C ILE A 50 -27.72 -4.72 -3.71
N GLY A 51 -28.16 -3.76 -2.91
CA GLY A 51 -29.48 -3.74 -2.29
C GLY A 51 -29.57 -4.56 -0.98
N VAL A 52 -28.50 -5.29 -0.60
CA VAL A 52 -28.46 -6.15 0.60
C VAL A 52 -27.35 -5.76 1.54
N THR A 53 -26.10 -5.73 1.07
CA THR A 53 -24.93 -5.47 1.91
C THR A 53 -25.02 -4.08 2.55
N THR A 54 -24.84 -4.03 3.85
CA THR A 54 -24.91 -2.80 4.63
C THR A 54 -23.55 -2.10 4.77
N ARG A 55 -23.57 -0.81 5.11
CA ARG A 55 -22.37 -0.03 5.43
C ARG A 55 -21.57 -0.62 6.60
N ALA A 56 -22.26 -1.20 7.59
CA ALA A 56 -21.62 -1.85 8.74
C ALA A 56 -20.83 -3.09 8.30
N GLU A 57 -21.39 -3.93 7.45
CA GLU A 57 -20.72 -5.11 6.89
C GLU A 57 -19.53 -4.72 6.02
N ILE A 58 -19.66 -3.67 5.20
CA ILE A 58 -18.52 -3.15 4.42
C ILE A 58 -17.39 -2.69 5.36
N ARG A 59 -17.72 -2.00 6.45
CA ARG A 59 -16.75 -1.57 7.45
C ARG A 59 -16.04 -2.73 8.14
N GLU A 60 -16.78 -3.79 8.45
CA GLU A 60 -16.26 -4.99 9.07
C GLU A 60 -15.31 -5.76 8.13
N ARG A 61 -15.69 -5.93 6.86
CA ARG A 61 -14.92 -6.70 5.86
C ARG A 61 -13.70 -5.94 5.32
N PHE A 62 -13.87 -4.66 4.99
CA PHE A 62 -12.85 -3.85 4.29
C PHE A 62 -12.12 -2.85 5.20
N GLY A 63 -12.59 -2.67 6.44
CA GLY A 63 -12.02 -1.71 7.38
C GLY A 63 -12.47 -0.28 7.13
N ALA A 64 -11.63 0.68 7.53
CA ALA A 64 -11.92 2.09 7.34
C ALA A 64 -11.69 2.50 5.88
N PRO A 65 -12.62 3.23 5.25
CA PRO A 65 -12.39 3.77 3.92
C PRO A 65 -11.25 4.81 3.96
N TRP A 66 -10.46 4.84 2.89
CA TRP A 66 -9.43 5.86 2.71
C TRP A 66 -10.04 7.26 2.52
N ARG A 67 -11.17 7.32 1.81
CA ARG A 67 -11.89 8.57 1.57
C ARG A 67 -13.40 8.33 1.64
N THR A 68 -14.12 9.33 2.15
CA THR A 68 -15.58 9.39 2.13
C THR A 68 -16.02 10.63 1.38
N GLY A 69 -17.19 10.58 0.74
CA GLY A 69 -17.75 11.70 0.00
C GLY A 69 -19.25 11.57 -0.19
N ILE A 70 -19.80 12.50 -0.95
CA ILE A 70 -21.18 12.48 -1.42
C ILE A 70 -21.15 12.66 -2.93
N GLU A 71 -21.83 11.79 -3.66
CA GLU A 71 -21.97 11.85 -5.09
C GLU A 71 -23.42 11.51 -5.47
N ASP A 72 -24.07 12.36 -6.24
CA ASP A 72 -25.49 12.25 -6.60
C ASP A 72 -26.43 12.12 -5.37
N GLY A 73 -26.08 12.79 -4.26
CA GLY A 73 -26.83 12.73 -3.01
C GLY A 73 -26.64 11.43 -2.20
N MET A 74 -25.78 10.51 -2.67
CA MET A 74 -25.46 9.26 -2.01
C MET A 74 -24.11 9.33 -1.30
N SER A 75 -24.01 8.70 -0.13
CA SER A 75 -22.74 8.56 0.57
C SER A 75 -21.81 7.61 -0.20
N THR A 76 -20.59 8.05 -0.42
CA THR A 76 -19.57 7.29 -1.17
C THR A 76 -18.38 6.99 -0.29
N TRP A 77 -17.94 5.74 -0.27
CA TRP A 77 -16.72 5.28 0.38
C TRP A 77 -15.73 4.77 -0.66
N THR A 78 -14.49 5.20 -0.55
CA THR A 78 -13.40 4.75 -1.41
C THR A 78 -12.35 4.04 -0.58
N PHE A 79 -11.99 2.84 -1.02
CA PHE A 79 -10.86 2.05 -0.53
C PHE A 79 -9.82 2.04 -1.64
N GLY A 80 -8.60 2.44 -1.33
CA GLY A 80 -7.53 2.53 -2.32
C GLY A 80 -6.24 1.97 -1.75
N TYR A 81 -5.49 1.25 -2.58
CA TYR A 81 -4.15 0.79 -2.30
C TYR A 81 -3.27 0.97 -3.54
N TYR A 82 -2.18 1.69 -3.37
CA TYR A 82 -1.22 1.95 -4.44
C TYR A 82 0.18 1.65 -3.91
N SER A 83 0.93 0.84 -4.64
CA SER A 83 2.30 0.49 -4.33
C SER A 83 3.17 0.75 -5.54
N TYR A 84 4.31 1.39 -5.33
CA TYR A 84 5.29 1.66 -6.37
C TYR A 84 6.64 1.11 -5.92
N ASP A 85 7.27 0.33 -6.79
CA ASP A 85 8.65 -0.09 -6.60
C ASP A 85 9.62 0.73 -7.47
N PHE A 86 10.89 0.65 -7.17
CA PHE A 86 11.93 1.36 -7.93
C PHE A 86 12.15 0.81 -9.35
N SER A 87 11.59 -0.35 -9.68
CA SER A 87 11.61 -0.92 -11.03
C SER A 87 10.59 -0.28 -11.96
N GLY A 88 9.76 0.64 -11.44
CA GLY A 88 8.68 1.29 -12.18
C GLY A 88 7.41 0.45 -12.29
N LYS A 89 7.33 -0.68 -11.59
CA LYS A 89 6.10 -1.47 -11.50
C LYS A 89 5.21 -0.87 -10.40
N GLY A 90 4.02 -0.46 -10.78
CA GLY A 90 3.00 0.03 -9.87
C GLY A 90 1.85 -0.98 -9.76
N LEU A 91 1.40 -1.25 -8.53
CA LEU A 91 0.15 -1.92 -8.24
C LEU A 91 -0.85 -0.87 -7.77
N GLY A 92 -2.01 -0.78 -8.43
CA GLY A 92 -3.13 0.07 -8.02
C GLY A 92 -4.39 -0.76 -7.88
N ARG A 93 -5.09 -0.58 -6.78
CA ARG A 93 -6.42 -1.17 -6.51
C ARG A 93 -7.31 -0.07 -5.97
N ASP A 94 -8.51 0.05 -6.52
CA ASP A 94 -9.50 1.07 -6.15
C ASP A 94 -10.89 0.45 -6.10
N LEU A 95 -11.54 0.53 -4.94
CA LEU A 95 -12.91 0.09 -4.72
C LEU A 95 -13.73 1.29 -4.25
N MET A 96 -14.71 1.70 -5.05
CA MET A 96 -15.66 2.76 -4.71
C MET A 96 -17.03 2.15 -4.47
N ILE A 97 -17.67 2.49 -3.35
CA ILE A 97 -18.99 1.99 -2.96
C ILE A 97 -19.90 3.18 -2.69
N LYS A 98 -21.07 3.19 -3.32
CA LYS A 98 -22.16 4.16 -3.06
C LYS A 98 -23.25 3.52 -2.22
N PHE A 99 -23.68 4.23 -1.19
CA PHE A 99 -24.75 3.80 -0.28
C PHE A 99 -25.96 4.69 -0.42
N ASN A 100 -27.15 4.08 -0.34
CA ASN A 100 -28.39 4.82 -0.22
C ASN A 100 -28.53 5.47 1.19
N GLN A 101 -29.63 6.20 1.41
CA GLN A 101 -29.90 6.87 2.69
C GLN A 101 -30.03 5.88 3.86
N ALA A 102 -30.44 4.65 3.63
CA ALA A 102 -30.52 3.59 4.64
C ALA A 102 -29.15 2.94 4.94
N GLY A 103 -28.06 3.35 4.25
CA GLY A 103 -26.75 2.77 4.44
C GLY A 103 -26.55 1.40 3.77
N ILE A 104 -27.35 1.10 2.75
CA ILE A 104 -27.28 -0.13 1.97
C ILE A 104 -26.57 0.15 0.65
N VAL A 105 -25.70 -0.77 0.20
CA VAL A 105 -24.96 -0.64 -1.06
C VAL A 105 -25.92 -0.47 -2.23
N ARG A 106 -25.75 0.62 -2.97
CA ARG A 106 -26.51 0.93 -4.18
C ARG A 106 -25.76 0.55 -5.45
N SER A 107 -24.47 0.76 -5.45
CA SER A 107 -23.56 0.39 -6.53
C SER A 107 -22.13 0.34 -6.02
N TYR A 108 -21.27 -0.38 -6.71
CA TYR A 108 -19.83 -0.32 -6.49
C TYR A 108 -19.07 -0.44 -7.80
N SER A 109 -17.85 0.03 -7.83
CA SER A 109 -16.90 -0.17 -8.92
C SER A 109 -15.56 -0.60 -8.33
N PHE A 110 -14.92 -1.57 -8.97
CA PHE A 110 -13.58 -2.04 -8.63
C PHE A 110 -12.66 -1.94 -9.83
N ASN A 111 -11.48 -1.35 -9.62
CA ASN A 111 -10.44 -1.24 -10.64
C ASN A 111 -9.13 -1.77 -10.05
N THR A 112 -8.36 -2.48 -10.87
CA THR A 112 -7.01 -2.94 -10.51
C THR A 112 -6.10 -2.91 -11.71
N THR A 113 -4.81 -2.66 -11.49
CA THR A 113 -3.77 -2.81 -12.50
C THR A 113 -3.18 -4.23 -12.51
N GLU A 114 -3.57 -5.09 -11.57
CA GLU A 114 -3.10 -6.46 -11.48
C GLU A 114 -3.89 -7.37 -12.42
N THR A 115 -3.17 -8.03 -13.33
CA THR A 115 -3.81 -8.91 -14.31
C THR A 115 -4.31 -10.19 -13.62
N GLY A 116 -5.62 -10.44 -13.67
CA GLY A 116 -6.25 -11.65 -13.10
C GLY A 116 -7.06 -11.42 -11.82
N GLU A 117 -7.00 -10.22 -11.20
CA GLU A 117 -7.77 -9.88 -9.98
C GLU A 117 -9.10 -9.15 -10.23
N THR A 118 -9.55 -9.03 -11.48
CA THR A 118 -10.88 -8.43 -11.72
C THR A 118 -11.97 -9.37 -11.22
N PRO A 119 -12.80 -8.96 -10.22
CA PRO A 119 -13.98 -9.70 -9.86
C PRO A 119 -14.84 -9.81 -11.12
N LYS A 120 -15.23 -11.04 -11.47
CA LYS A 120 -16.13 -11.24 -12.59
C LYS A 120 -17.43 -10.49 -12.26
N PRO A 121 -17.88 -9.54 -13.11
CA PRO A 121 -19.17 -8.92 -12.89
C PRO A 121 -20.21 -10.04 -12.93
N ASP A 122 -20.99 -10.12 -11.87
CA ASP A 122 -22.15 -10.99 -11.87
C ASP A 122 -23.07 -10.52 -13.01
N SER A 123 -23.09 -11.27 -14.08
CA SER A 123 -24.01 -11.05 -15.20
C SER A 123 -25.40 -11.45 -14.70
N GLY A 124 -26.01 -10.55 -13.91
CA GLY A 124 -27.42 -10.66 -13.57
C GLY A 124 -28.23 -10.65 -14.87
N ASN A 125 -28.72 -11.80 -15.17
CA ASN A 125 -29.71 -12.00 -16.24
C ASN A 125 -31.07 -11.52 -15.75
#